data_a76bdb87ae6f6e7bfa72d4456a93160e
#
_entry.id   a76bdb87ae6f6e7bfa72d4456a93160e
#
_cell.length_a   1.000
_cell.length_b   1.000
_cell.length_c   1.000
_cell.angle_alpha   90.00
_cell.angle_beta   90.00
_cell.angle_gamma   90.00
#
_symmetry.space_group_name_H-M   'P 1'
#
loop_
_entity.id
_entity.type
_entity.pdbx_description
1 polymer ?
#
loop_
_entity_poly.entity_id
_entity_poly.type
_entity_poly.pdbx_seq_one_letter_code
_entity_poly.pdbx_strand_id
1 'polypeptide(L)'
;MTQLHTIQQGQGPLVVLSHALGCDLSMWDGVAAALQDRYTVLRYDQRGHGKTPATAGAYGMDDLADDAAELIRAQGAGPVHFVGLSMGGMTAQALAARHPGLVRSIVVANSAASYDEAARAMWQARIDTVLANGVPPIADGALQRWFTPEFRADLANGGAARVARLRAVLEATQAEPYAAACAAVAGIALDEGNARIACPTLVIAGSRDEATPPAMSQAIADRIPGARLASLDAAHLSAVEQPEGFARLLTEFWEGL
;
A
#
# COMPACT_ATOMS: atom_id res chain seq x y z
N MET A 1 -0.91 -16.40 -14.95
CA MET A 1 -0.85 -16.05 -13.51
C MET A 1 0.50 -15.45 -13.21
N THR A 2 0.55 -14.27 -12.61
CA THR A 2 1.80 -13.65 -12.18
C THR A 2 2.32 -14.39 -10.94
N GLN A 3 3.53 -14.94 -11.01
CA GLN A 3 4.14 -15.54 -9.83
C GLN A 3 4.69 -14.42 -8.94
N LEU A 4 3.96 -14.08 -7.88
CA LEU A 4 4.34 -13.04 -6.94
C LEU A 4 5.46 -13.55 -6.02
N HIS A 5 6.50 -12.73 -5.82
CA HIS A 5 7.50 -12.98 -4.78
C HIS A 5 6.89 -12.69 -3.41
N THR A 6 7.05 -13.61 -2.47
CA THR A 6 6.45 -13.53 -1.14
C THR A 6 7.43 -13.87 -0.04
N ILE A 7 7.22 -13.29 1.14
CA ILE A 7 7.85 -13.70 2.41
C ILE A 7 6.76 -13.88 3.44
N GLN A 8 6.78 -15.04 4.12
CA GLN A 8 5.84 -15.36 5.18
C GLN A 8 6.60 -15.62 6.49
N GLN A 9 6.07 -15.11 7.60
CA GLN A 9 6.65 -15.29 8.94
C GLN A 9 5.56 -15.28 10.00
N GLY A 10 5.89 -15.79 11.20
CA GLY A 10 4.97 -15.83 12.33
C GLY A 10 3.98 -16.99 12.28
N GLN A 11 3.02 -16.97 13.21
CA GLN A 11 1.98 -17.98 13.35
C GLN A 11 0.68 -17.37 13.88
N GLY A 12 -0.46 -17.96 13.52
CA GLY A 12 -1.80 -17.46 13.88
C GLY A 12 -2.62 -17.06 12.64
N PRO A 13 -3.66 -16.23 12.81
CA PRO A 13 -4.50 -15.76 11.69
C PRO A 13 -3.66 -15.09 10.60
N LEU A 14 -4.03 -15.33 9.35
CA LEU A 14 -3.28 -14.79 8.19
C LEU A 14 -3.57 -13.31 7.96
N VAL A 15 -2.51 -12.53 7.89
CA VAL A 15 -2.47 -11.12 7.50
C VAL A 15 -1.67 -10.98 6.22
N VAL A 16 -2.24 -10.35 5.19
CA VAL A 16 -1.57 -10.07 3.92
C VAL A 16 -1.26 -8.59 3.83
N LEU A 17 0.00 -8.24 3.55
CA LEU A 17 0.48 -6.86 3.48
C LEU A 17 0.86 -6.49 2.04
N SER A 18 0.22 -5.44 1.51
CA SER A 18 0.38 -4.91 0.14
C SER A 18 1.06 -3.54 0.18
N HIS A 19 2.20 -3.40 -0.50
CA HIS A 19 3.08 -2.24 -0.43
C HIS A 19 2.66 -1.06 -1.33
N ALA A 20 3.28 0.11 -1.12
CA ALA A 20 3.10 1.32 -1.91
C ALA A 20 3.82 1.25 -3.27
N LEU A 21 3.40 2.10 -4.21
CA LEU A 21 4.07 2.30 -5.50
C LEU A 21 5.54 2.67 -5.30
N GLY A 22 6.43 2.02 -6.04
CA GLY A 22 7.88 2.25 -5.96
C GLY A 22 8.55 1.70 -4.70
N CYS A 23 7.81 0.96 -3.89
CA CYS A 23 8.32 0.17 -2.77
C CYS A 23 8.36 -1.33 -3.12
N ASP A 24 8.84 -2.14 -2.21
CA ASP A 24 8.73 -3.59 -2.22
C ASP A 24 8.20 -4.09 -0.86
N LEU A 25 8.08 -5.40 -0.70
CA LEU A 25 7.61 -6.02 0.54
C LEU A 25 8.42 -5.62 1.79
N SER A 26 9.65 -5.13 1.62
CA SER A 26 10.52 -4.77 2.72
C SER A 26 10.09 -3.49 3.47
N MET A 27 9.22 -2.66 2.89
CA MET A 27 8.63 -1.54 3.62
C MET A 27 7.84 -1.98 4.86
N TRP A 28 7.41 -3.24 4.87
CA TRP A 28 6.63 -3.83 5.94
C TRP A 28 7.46 -4.51 7.03
N ASP A 29 8.82 -4.51 6.95
CA ASP A 29 9.68 -5.25 7.88
C ASP A 29 9.38 -4.95 9.36
N GLY A 30 9.23 -3.66 9.71
CA GLY A 30 8.94 -3.26 11.09
C GLY A 30 7.56 -3.71 11.58
N VAL A 31 6.52 -3.54 10.75
CA VAL A 31 5.16 -3.97 11.06
C VAL A 31 5.09 -5.50 11.16
N ALA A 32 5.75 -6.21 10.23
CA ALA A 32 5.78 -7.67 10.26
C ALA A 32 6.48 -8.21 11.51
N ALA A 33 7.58 -7.58 11.93
CA ALA A 33 8.26 -7.93 13.17
C ALA A 33 7.36 -7.72 14.41
N ALA A 34 6.56 -6.65 14.42
CA ALA A 34 5.65 -6.37 15.54
C ALA A 34 4.42 -7.31 15.59
N LEU A 35 4.05 -7.92 14.47
CA LEU A 35 2.86 -8.78 14.38
C LEU A 35 3.14 -10.29 14.47
N GLN A 36 4.37 -10.75 14.19
CA GLN A 36 4.70 -12.16 13.96
C GLN A 36 4.43 -13.10 15.14
N ASP A 37 4.42 -12.58 16.36
CA ASP A 37 4.15 -13.42 17.55
C ASP A 37 2.68 -13.83 17.68
N ARG A 38 1.78 -13.13 16.96
CA ARG A 38 0.32 -13.32 17.07
C ARG A 38 -0.36 -13.64 15.75
N TYR A 39 0.31 -13.35 14.62
CA TYR A 39 -0.24 -13.47 13.27
C TYR A 39 0.76 -14.13 12.33
N THR A 40 0.23 -14.89 11.38
CA THR A 40 0.99 -15.27 10.19
C THR A 40 0.98 -14.09 9.23
N VAL A 41 2.13 -13.48 9.01
CA VAL A 41 2.28 -12.27 8.18
C VAL A 41 2.84 -12.66 6.81
N LEU A 42 2.04 -12.51 5.76
CA LEU A 42 2.41 -12.71 4.37
C LEU A 42 2.61 -11.35 3.71
N ARG A 43 3.81 -11.09 3.26
CA ARG A 43 4.17 -9.89 2.46
C ARG A 43 4.47 -10.31 1.05
N TYR A 44 4.10 -9.50 0.08
CA TYR A 44 4.38 -9.79 -1.33
C TYR A 44 4.80 -8.55 -2.10
N ASP A 45 5.59 -8.76 -3.13
CA ASP A 45 5.91 -7.75 -4.14
C ASP A 45 4.81 -7.74 -5.19
N GLN A 46 4.17 -6.60 -5.41
CA GLN A 46 3.19 -6.43 -6.48
C GLN A 46 3.88 -6.55 -7.86
N ARG A 47 3.14 -6.88 -8.91
CA ARG A 47 3.69 -7.02 -10.27
C ARG A 47 4.57 -5.83 -10.65
N GLY A 48 5.74 -6.08 -11.22
CA GLY A 48 6.69 -5.07 -11.65
C GLY A 48 7.45 -4.36 -10.53
N HIS A 49 7.34 -4.85 -9.27
CA HIS A 49 8.07 -4.33 -8.11
C HIS A 49 8.89 -5.43 -7.46
N GLY A 50 9.95 -5.01 -6.76
CA GLY A 50 10.83 -5.90 -6.02
C GLY A 50 11.35 -7.06 -6.88
N LYS A 51 11.03 -8.28 -6.48
CA LYS A 51 11.42 -9.50 -7.20
C LYS A 51 10.28 -10.10 -8.03
N THR A 52 9.10 -9.50 -8.04
CA THR A 52 8.01 -9.94 -8.90
C THR A 52 8.20 -9.40 -10.32
N PRO A 53 8.22 -10.27 -11.33
CA PRO A 53 8.38 -9.82 -12.72
C PRO A 53 7.30 -8.85 -13.16
N ALA A 54 7.66 -7.97 -14.09
CA ALA A 54 6.70 -7.17 -14.82
C ALA A 54 5.85 -8.07 -15.74
N THR A 55 4.58 -7.72 -15.90
CA THR A 55 3.72 -8.32 -16.93
C THR A 55 3.69 -7.43 -18.16
N ALA A 56 3.58 -8.03 -19.34
CA ALA A 56 3.44 -7.28 -20.57
C ALA A 56 2.05 -6.60 -20.63
N GLY A 57 2.00 -5.40 -21.18
CA GLY A 57 0.76 -4.66 -21.41
C GLY A 57 0.33 -3.78 -20.24
N ALA A 58 -0.71 -2.98 -20.49
CA ALA A 58 -1.33 -2.15 -19.47
C ALA A 58 -2.14 -3.01 -18.49
N TYR A 59 -2.20 -2.58 -17.25
CA TYR A 59 -3.04 -3.16 -16.21
C TYR A 59 -3.67 -2.06 -15.35
N GLY A 60 -4.73 -2.40 -14.65
CA GLY A 60 -5.42 -1.51 -13.75
C GLY A 60 -5.41 -2.01 -12.31
N MET A 61 -6.15 -1.31 -11.45
CA MET A 61 -6.26 -1.68 -10.04
C MET A 61 -7.00 -3.02 -9.86
N ASP A 62 -7.92 -3.34 -10.75
CA ASP A 62 -8.63 -4.62 -10.76
C ASP A 62 -7.68 -5.80 -10.97
N ASP A 63 -6.66 -5.65 -11.84
CA ASP A 63 -5.65 -6.69 -12.05
C ASP A 63 -4.78 -6.91 -10.80
N LEU A 64 -4.45 -5.84 -10.06
CA LEU A 64 -3.73 -5.95 -8.79
C LEU A 64 -4.58 -6.62 -7.70
N ALA A 65 -5.88 -6.35 -7.69
CA ALA A 65 -6.83 -7.01 -6.81
C ALA A 65 -6.98 -8.51 -7.16
N ASP A 66 -7.01 -8.85 -8.44
CA ASP A 66 -7.10 -10.24 -8.90
C ASP A 66 -5.81 -11.02 -8.59
N ASP A 67 -4.61 -10.40 -8.72
CA ASP A 67 -3.34 -10.99 -8.27
C ASP A 67 -3.37 -11.30 -6.76
N ALA A 68 -3.83 -10.33 -5.95
CA ALA A 68 -3.97 -10.51 -4.51
C ALA A 68 -4.98 -11.61 -4.17
N ALA A 69 -6.10 -11.69 -4.89
CA ALA A 69 -7.11 -12.73 -4.72
C ALA A 69 -6.55 -14.13 -5.03
N GLU A 70 -5.75 -14.27 -6.09
CA GLU A 70 -5.07 -15.53 -6.43
C GLU A 70 -4.05 -15.93 -5.36
N LEU A 71 -3.26 -14.96 -4.88
CA LEU A 71 -2.31 -15.17 -3.78
C LEU A 71 -3.02 -15.69 -2.52
N ILE A 72 -4.15 -15.08 -2.12
CA ILE A 72 -4.94 -15.48 -0.96
C ILE A 72 -5.51 -16.89 -1.16
N ARG A 73 -6.08 -17.20 -2.32
CA ARG A 73 -6.61 -18.54 -2.63
C ARG A 73 -5.52 -19.61 -2.54
N ALA A 74 -4.32 -19.30 -3.01
CA ALA A 74 -3.19 -20.24 -2.96
C ALA A 74 -2.75 -20.58 -1.52
N GLN A 75 -3.05 -19.71 -0.54
CA GLN A 75 -2.77 -20.02 0.87
C GLN A 75 -3.73 -21.06 1.47
N GLY A 76 -4.91 -21.26 0.91
CA GLY A 76 -5.92 -22.21 1.43
C GLY A 76 -6.46 -21.85 2.82
N ALA A 77 -6.26 -20.61 3.28
CA ALA A 77 -6.46 -20.19 4.68
C ALA A 77 -7.79 -19.46 4.93
N GLY A 78 -8.80 -19.60 4.11
CA GLY A 78 -10.09 -18.88 4.31
C GLY A 78 -9.95 -17.36 4.22
N PRO A 79 -10.94 -16.56 4.67
CA PRO A 79 -10.87 -15.11 4.62
C PRO A 79 -9.75 -14.55 5.50
N VAL A 80 -8.94 -13.62 4.94
CA VAL A 80 -7.74 -13.04 5.55
C VAL A 80 -7.96 -11.61 6.02
N HIS A 81 -7.11 -11.12 6.90
CA HIS A 81 -6.93 -9.69 7.11
C HIS A 81 -6.02 -9.14 6.00
N PHE A 82 -6.49 -8.15 5.25
CA PHE A 82 -5.71 -7.54 4.17
C PHE A 82 -5.37 -6.09 4.51
N VAL A 83 -4.10 -5.75 4.52
CA VAL A 83 -3.59 -4.41 4.85
C VAL A 83 -2.87 -3.85 3.63
N GLY A 84 -3.26 -2.68 3.18
CA GLY A 84 -2.60 -2.00 2.08
C GLY A 84 -2.26 -0.55 2.38
N LEU A 85 -1.10 -0.10 1.91
CA LEU A 85 -0.69 1.29 2.01
C LEU A 85 -0.56 1.89 0.61
N SER A 86 -1.14 3.08 0.39
CA SER A 86 -1.10 3.81 -0.89
C SER A 86 -1.67 2.95 -2.04
N MET A 87 -0.89 2.58 -3.05
CA MET A 87 -1.29 1.64 -4.10
C MET A 87 -1.81 0.32 -3.51
N GLY A 88 -1.17 -0.21 -2.46
CA GLY A 88 -1.68 -1.38 -1.73
C GLY A 88 -3.03 -1.13 -1.07
N GLY A 89 -3.31 0.10 -0.62
CA GLY A 89 -4.61 0.51 -0.09
C GLY A 89 -5.69 0.61 -1.19
N MET A 90 -5.32 1.02 -2.40
CA MET A 90 -6.20 0.95 -3.57
C MET A 90 -6.50 -0.51 -3.94
N THR A 91 -5.48 -1.37 -3.90
CA THR A 91 -5.63 -2.82 -4.08
C THR A 91 -6.58 -3.43 -3.04
N ALA A 92 -6.47 -3.01 -1.76
CA ALA A 92 -7.37 -3.48 -0.69
C ALA A 92 -8.83 -3.12 -0.95
N GLN A 93 -9.11 -1.89 -1.38
CA GLN A 93 -10.44 -1.42 -1.74
C GLN A 93 -11.02 -2.23 -2.91
N ALA A 94 -10.25 -2.37 -4.01
CA ALA A 94 -10.66 -3.15 -5.17
C ALA A 94 -10.88 -4.64 -4.82
N LEU A 95 -9.98 -5.24 -4.04
CA LEU A 95 -10.08 -6.63 -3.59
C LEU A 95 -11.36 -6.87 -2.78
N ALA A 96 -11.65 -6.01 -1.80
CA ALA A 96 -12.84 -6.18 -0.96
C ALA A 96 -14.15 -6.00 -1.74
N ALA A 97 -14.17 -5.08 -2.72
CA ALA A 97 -15.34 -4.86 -3.56
C ALA A 97 -15.58 -6.00 -4.56
N ARG A 98 -14.51 -6.59 -5.13
CA ARG A 98 -14.58 -7.62 -6.19
C ARG A 98 -14.60 -9.04 -5.64
N HIS A 99 -13.92 -9.30 -4.53
CA HIS A 99 -13.74 -10.62 -3.93
C HIS A 99 -14.10 -10.63 -2.43
N PRO A 100 -15.32 -10.22 -2.03
CA PRO A 100 -15.68 -10.01 -0.62
C PRO A 100 -15.52 -11.27 0.25
N GLY A 101 -15.63 -12.47 -0.33
CA GLY A 101 -15.46 -13.74 0.38
C GLY A 101 -14.00 -14.07 0.75
N LEU A 102 -13.02 -13.33 0.25
CA LEU A 102 -11.60 -13.59 0.52
C LEU A 102 -11.04 -12.73 1.66
N VAL A 103 -11.74 -11.69 2.08
CA VAL A 103 -11.27 -10.76 3.10
C VAL A 103 -12.17 -10.79 4.34
N ARG A 104 -11.57 -11.01 5.50
CA ARG A 104 -12.21 -10.91 6.82
C ARG A 104 -12.32 -9.45 7.26
N SER A 105 -11.31 -8.66 6.97
CA SER A 105 -11.28 -7.21 7.14
C SER A 105 -10.25 -6.60 6.20
N ILE A 106 -10.40 -5.31 5.91
CA ILE A 106 -9.36 -4.56 5.22
C ILE A 106 -8.85 -3.38 6.05
N VAL A 107 -7.59 -3.03 5.82
CA VAL A 107 -6.99 -1.77 6.29
C VAL A 107 -6.48 -1.00 5.09
N VAL A 108 -6.94 0.23 4.96
CA VAL A 108 -6.59 1.16 3.88
C VAL A 108 -5.80 2.31 4.47
N ALA A 109 -4.47 2.29 4.31
CA ALA A 109 -3.59 3.31 4.88
C ALA A 109 -3.07 4.27 3.81
N ASN A 110 -3.06 5.57 4.10
CA ASN A 110 -2.43 6.60 3.27
C ASN A 110 -2.76 6.42 1.78
N SER A 111 -4.04 6.42 1.41
CA SER A 111 -4.51 6.01 0.09
C SER A 111 -5.55 6.97 -0.48
N ALA A 112 -6.02 6.70 -1.69
CA ALA A 112 -7.06 7.43 -2.39
C ALA A 112 -8.09 6.46 -2.99
N ALA A 113 -9.29 6.96 -3.31
CA ALA A 113 -10.32 6.20 -4.02
C ALA A 113 -10.50 6.68 -5.47
N SER A 114 -10.20 7.93 -5.74
CA SER A 114 -10.29 8.53 -7.08
C SER A 114 -9.35 9.73 -7.20
N TYR A 115 -9.10 10.15 -8.43
CA TYR A 115 -8.34 11.35 -8.75
C TYR A 115 -9.12 12.24 -9.71
N ASP A 116 -9.04 13.56 -9.50
CA ASP A 116 -9.54 14.55 -10.44
C ASP A 116 -8.62 14.67 -11.68
N GLU A 117 -9.02 15.50 -12.63
CA GLU A 117 -8.27 15.70 -13.88
C GLU A 117 -6.88 16.28 -13.62
N ALA A 118 -6.73 17.21 -12.67
CA ALA A 118 -5.46 17.82 -12.33
C ALA A 118 -4.47 16.80 -11.75
N ALA A 119 -4.93 15.94 -10.83
CA ALA A 119 -4.12 14.87 -10.27
C ALA A 119 -3.75 13.82 -11.34
N ARG A 120 -4.66 13.48 -12.24
CA ARG A 120 -4.35 12.58 -13.38
C ARG A 120 -3.29 13.17 -14.32
N ALA A 121 -3.36 14.48 -14.60
CA ALA A 121 -2.33 15.17 -15.40
C ALA A 121 -0.96 15.12 -14.70
N MET A 122 -0.89 15.25 -13.37
CA MET A 122 0.36 15.10 -12.61
C MET A 122 0.91 13.67 -12.70
N TRP A 123 0.06 12.66 -12.67
CA TRP A 123 0.45 11.27 -12.86
C TRP A 123 0.99 11.03 -14.29
N GLN A 124 0.34 11.60 -15.32
CA GLN A 124 0.81 11.49 -16.69
C GLN A 124 2.20 12.15 -16.86
N ALA A 125 2.40 13.36 -16.31
CA ALA A 125 3.71 14.01 -16.34
C ALA A 125 4.80 13.17 -15.65
N ARG A 126 4.47 12.46 -14.57
CA ARG A 126 5.38 11.52 -13.92
C ARG A 126 5.70 10.32 -14.82
N ILE A 127 4.70 9.73 -15.47
CA ILE A 127 4.88 8.64 -16.44
C ILE A 127 5.84 9.07 -17.55
N ASP A 128 5.59 10.23 -18.17
CA ASP A 128 6.40 10.76 -19.26
C ASP A 128 7.86 10.99 -18.81
N THR A 129 8.03 11.56 -17.60
CA THR A 129 9.36 11.78 -17.01
C THR A 129 10.11 10.47 -16.81
N VAL A 130 9.45 9.46 -16.26
CA VAL A 130 10.08 8.16 -15.96
C VAL A 130 10.41 7.40 -17.24
N LEU A 131 9.53 7.41 -18.23
CA LEU A 131 9.80 6.75 -19.52
C LEU A 131 10.96 7.41 -20.28
N ALA A 132 11.12 8.74 -20.15
CA ALA A 132 12.20 9.48 -20.81
C ALA A 132 13.54 9.38 -20.07
N ASN A 133 13.55 9.35 -18.73
CA ASN A 133 14.74 9.59 -17.92
C ASN A 133 15.01 8.50 -16.85
N GLY A 134 14.16 7.47 -16.79
CA GLY A 134 14.21 6.48 -15.71
C GLY A 134 13.59 6.96 -14.40
N VAL A 135 13.61 6.10 -13.39
CA VAL A 135 13.04 6.39 -12.07
C VAL A 135 13.91 7.31 -11.19
N PRO A 136 15.25 7.24 -11.21
CA PRO A 136 16.08 8.01 -10.28
C PRO A 136 15.76 9.52 -10.20
N PRO A 137 15.44 10.24 -11.29
CA PRO A 137 15.15 11.68 -11.22
C PRO A 137 13.95 12.06 -10.37
N ILE A 138 13.01 11.14 -10.13
CA ILE A 138 11.81 11.43 -9.32
C ILE A 138 12.01 11.07 -7.85
N ALA A 139 13.12 10.40 -7.48
CA ALA A 139 13.31 9.83 -6.16
C ALA A 139 13.34 10.88 -5.03
N ASP A 140 14.07 11.99 -5.21
CA ASP A 140 14.13 13.03 -4.18
C ASP A 140 12.76 13.60 -3.83
N GLY A 141 11.97 13.95 -4.85
CA GLY A 141 10.62 14.47 -4.65
C GLY A 141 9.65 13.42 -4.07
N ALA A 142 9.85 12.13 -4.37
CA ALA A 142 9.08 11.06 -3.75
C ALA A 142 9.38 10.95 -2.26
N LEU A 143 10.67 10.84 -1.90
CA LEU A 143 11.10 10.68 -0.50
C LEU A 143 10.75 11.88 0.38
N GLN A 144 10.73 13.10 -0.18
CA GLN A 144 10.28 14.29 0.54
C GLN A 144 8.81 14.19 0.96
N ARG A 145 7.96 13.64 0.10
CA ARG A 145 6.53 13.43 0.42
C ARG A 145 6.26 12.16 1.23
N TRP A 146 7.16 11.16 1.12
CA TRP A 146 6.98 9.88 1.80
C TRP A 146 7.30 9.93 3.28
N PHE A 147 8.23 10.81 3.68
CA PHE A 147 8.75 10.86 5.04
C PHE A 147 8.83 12.27 5.58
N THR A 148 8.57 12.39 6.87
CA THR A 148 8.77 13.64 7.60
C THR A 148 10.23 14.08 7.58
N PRO A 149 10.53 15.40 7.65
CA PRO A 149 11.90 15.89 7.71
C PRO A 149 12.68 15.28 8.88
N GLU A 150 12.04 15.13 10.03
CA GLU A 150 12.63 14.58 11.25
C GLU A 150 13.03 13.11 11.05
N PHE A 151 12.15 12.30 10.44
CA PHE A 151 12.46 10.91 10.16
C PHE A 151 13.59 10.75 9.16
N ARG A 152 13.64 11.61 8.13
CA ARG A 152 14.74 11.62 7.14
C ARG A 152 16.08 11.99 7.76
N ALA A 153 16.10 12.80 8.82
CA ALA A 153 17.29 13.23 9.52
C ALA A 153 17.69 12.32 10.69
N ASP A 154 16.85 11.34 11.06
CA ASP A 154 17.05 10.48 12.24
C ASP A 154 18.13 9.41 11.97
N LEU A 155 19.35 9.73 12.39
CA LEU A 155 20.48 8.80 12.37
C LEU A 155 20.47 7.85 13.56
N ALA A 156 19.94 8.28 14.70
CA ALA A 156 20.05 7.57 15.97
C ALA A 156 19.14 6.32 16.03
N ASN A 157 17.90 6.45 15.52
CA ASN A 157 16.91 5.36 15.56
C ASN A 157 16.72 4.69 14.20
N GLY A 158 17.60 4.98 13.23
CA GLY A 158 17.65 4.31 11.94
C GLY A 158 16.64 4.82 10.90
N GLY A 159 16.00 5.96 11.12
CA GLY A 159 15.10 6.59 10.14
C GLY A 159 15.80 6.85 8.82
N ALA A 160 16.93 7.55 8.84
CA ALA A 160 17.75 7.84 7.66
C ALA A 160 18.17 6.57 6.89
N ALA A 161 18.51 5.48 7.61
CA ALA A 161 18.88 4.21 6.98
C ALA A 161 17.68 3.55 6.25
N ARG A 162 16.48 3.61 6.85
CA ARG A 162 15.26 3.11 6.19
C ARG A 162 14.89 3.94 4.95
N VAL A 163 15.06 5.25 5.01
CA VAL A 163 14.89 6.14 3.85
C VAL A 163 15.88 5.80 2.75
N ALA A 164 17.17 5.63 3.07
CA ALA A 164 18.20 5.26 2.08
C ALA A 164 17.90 3.90 1.43
N ARG A 165 17.43 2.92 2.20
CA ARG A 165 17.02 1.61 1.68
C ARG A 165 15.87 1.72 0.70
N LEU A 166 14.80 2.45 1.04
CA LEU A 166 13.64 2.62 0.16
C LEU A 166 13.95 3.50 -1.06
N ARG A 167 14.89 4.43 -0.94
CA ARG A 167 15.47 5.12 -2.10
C ARG A 167 16.06 4.11 -3.08
N ALA A 168 16.92 3.22 -2.59
CA ALA A 168 17.59 2.22 -3.43
C ALA A 168 16.56 1.29 -4.12
N VAL A 169 15.49 0.89 -3.41
CA VAL A 169 14.37 0.10 -3.97
C VAL A 169 13.69 0.87 -5.10
N LEU A 170 13.34 2.13 -4.86
CA LEU A 170 12.67 2.98 -5.85
C LEU A 170 13.55 3.16 -7.09
N GLU A 171 14.82 3.52 -6.91
CA GLU A 171 15.75 3.81 -8.02
C GLU A 171 16.11 2.53 -8.83
N ALA A 172 16.03 1.35 -8.22
CA ALA A 172 16.21 0.06 -8.90
C ALA A 172 14.99 -0.39 -9.71
N THR A 173 13.84 0.24 -9.53
CA THR A 173 12.63 -0.12 -10.27
C THR A 173 12.78 0.30 -11.75
N GLN A 174 12.49 -0.62 -12.68
CA GLN A 174 12.55 -0.35 -14.11
C GLN A 174 11.47 0.67 -14.55
N ALA A 175 11.80 1.47 -15.54
CA ALA A 175 10.95 2.59 -15.98
C ALA A 175 9.56 2.14 -16.46
N GLU A 176 9.50 1.14 -17.37
CA GLU A 176 8.24 0.68 -17.94
C GLU A 176 7.30 0.05 -16.89
N PRO A 177 7.75 -0.88 -16.01
CA PRO A 177 6.91 -1.38 -14.93
C PRO A 177 6.43 -0.31 -13.97
N TYR A 178 7.30 0.64 -13.61
CA TYR A 178 6.91 1.76 -12.75
C TYR A 178 5.86 2.66 -13.42
N ALA A 179 6.05 2.98 -14.70
CA ALA A 179 5.10 3.77 -15.49
C ALA A 179 3.73 3.07 -15.62
N ALA A 180 3.73 1.75 -15.84
CA ALA A 180 2.50 0.96 -15.88
C ALA A 180 1.75 0.98 -14.54
N ALA A 181 2.47 0.89 -13.42
CA ALA A 181 1.89 1.02 -12.09
C ALA A 181 1.36 2.44 -11.82
N CYS A 182 2.07 3.49 -12.27
CA CYS A 182 1.58 4.87 -12.22
C CYS A 182 0.27 5.03 -13.00
N ALA A 183 0.15 4.40 -14.18
CA ALA A 183 -1.07 4.43 -14.98
C ALA A 183 -2.24 3.74 -14.28
N ALA A 184 -1.99 2.59 -13.63
CA ALA A 184 -3.00 1.90 -12.81
C ALA A 184 -3.49 2.78 -11.66
N VAL A 185 -2.56 3.46 -10.96
CA VAL A 185 -2.88 4.40 -9.88
C VAL A 185 -3.65 5.62 -10.42
N ALA A 186 -3.22 6.22 -11.53
CA ALA A 186 -3.89 7.38 -12.12
C ALA A 186 -5.34 7.08 -12.54
N GLY A 187 -5.59 5.84 -12.96
CA GLY A 187 -6.88 5.39 -13.46
C GLY A 187 -7.89 4.95 -12.41
N ILE A 188 -7.59 5.07 -11.10
CA ILE A 188 -8.50 4.59 -10.05
C ILE A 188 -9.86 5.29 -10.08
N ALA A 189 -10.92 4.49 -9.87
CA ALA A 189 -12.30 4.94 -9.72
C ALA A 189 -13.02 3.97 -8.76
N LEU A 190 -12.66 4.03 -7.47
CA LEU A 190 -13.04 3.03 -6.46
C LEU A 190 -14.29 3.43 -5.65
N ASP A 191 -14.80 4.65 -5.81
CA ASP A 191 -15.88 5.19 -5.00
C ASP A 191 -17.16 4.33 -5.01
N GLU A 192 -17.57 3.83 -6.19
CA GLU A 192 -18.73 2.95 -6.30
C GLU A 192 -18.48 1.58 -5.67
N GLY A 193 -17.26 1.05 -5.82
CA GLY A 193 -16.82 -0.19 -5.18
C GLY A 193 -16.85 -0.06 -3.66
N ASN A 194 -16.30 1.03 -3.14
CA ASN A 194 -16.24 1.33 -1.72
C ASN A 194 -17.60 1.31 -1.03
N ALA A 195 -18.63 1.84 -1.68
CA ALA A 195 -20.00 1.81 -1.15
C ALA A 195 -20.59 0.40 -0.99
N ARG A 196 -19.98 -0.62 -1.61
CA ARG A 196 -20.39 -2.04 -1.53
C ARG A 196 -19.51 -2.89 -0.62
N ILE A 197 -18.44 -2.33 -0.06
CA ILE A 197 -17.58 -3.06 0.87
C ILE A 197 -18.37 -3.36 2.15
N ALA A 198 -18.49 -4.64 2.49
CA ALA A 198 -19.26 -5.11 3.64
C ALA A 198 -18.39 -5.63 4.80
N CYS A 199 -17.10 -5.88 4.56
CA CYS A 199 -16.21 -6.33 5.62
C CYS A 199 -15.80 -5.17 6.54
N PRO A 200 -15.50 -5.43 7.81
CA PRO A 200 -14.92 -4.45 8.71
C PRO A 200 -13.72 -3.74 8.09
N THR A 201 -13.71 -2.42 8.13
CA THR A 201 -12.70 -1.58 7.47
C THR A 201 -12.10 -0.57 8.46
N LEU A 202 -10.77 -0.52 8.51
CA LEU A 202 -10.03 0.55 9.15
C LEU A 202 -9.32 1.39 8.08
N VAL A 203 -9.52 2.70 8.11
CA VAL A 203 -8.77 3.65 7.30
C VAL A 203 -7.74 4.34 8.20
N ILE A 204 -6.48 4.41 7.76
CA ILE A 204 -5.39 5.06 8.52
C ILE A 204 -4.86 6.23 7.70
N ALA A 205 -4.85 7.42 8.29
CA ALA A 205 -4.27 8.63 7.72
C ALA A 205 -2.92 8.94 8.37
N GLY A 206 -1.93 9.35 7.58
CA GLY A 206 -0.79 10.08 8.11
C GLY A 206 -1.16 11.56 8.24
N SER A 207 -1.06 12.15 9.43
CA SER A 207 -1.48 13.54 9.67
C SER A 207 -0.65 14.56 8.87
N ARG A 208 0.54 14.16 8.43
CA ARG A 208 1.48 14.96 7.63
C ARG A 208 1.68 14.42 6.22
N ASP A 209 0.73 13.63 5.72
CA ASP A 209 0.80 13.05 4.38
C ASP A 209 0.47 14.11 3.30
N GLU A 210 1.47 14.45 2.48
CA GLU A 210 1.33 15.37 1.35
C GLU A 210 1.06 14.63 0.02
N ALA A 211 1.24 13.32 -0.03
CA ALA A 211 1.00 12.52 -1.24
C ALA A 211 -0.48 12.12 -1.38
N THR A 212 -1.08 11.66 -0.28
CA THR A 212 -2.52 11.42 -0.14
C THR A 212 -2.99 12.10 1.16
N PRO A 213 -3.29 13.41 1.12
CA PRO A 213 -3.65 14.18 2.30
C PRO A 213 -4.78 13.56 3.13
N PRO A 214 -4.85 13.81 4.44
CA PRO A 214 -5.84 13.20 5.35
C PRO A 214 -7.29 13.29 4.86
N ALA A 215 -7.63 14.32 4.09
CA ALA A 215 -8.95 14.47 3.49
C ALA A 215 -9.31 13.32 2.53
N MET A 216 -8.32 12.72 1.84
CA MET A 216 -8.57 11.54 0.99
C MET A 216 -8.90 10.31 1.83
N SER A 217 -8.20 10.11 2.95
CA SER A 217 -8.53 9.03 3.90
C SER A 217 -9.92 9.23 4.52
N GLN A 218 -10.29 10.46 4.86
CA GLN A 218 -11.64 10.77 5.34
C GLN A 218 -12.70 10.42 4.26
N ALA A 219 -12.48 10.83 3.01
CA ALA A 219 -13.39 10.51 1.91
C ALA A 219 -13.58 9.01 1.71
N ILE A 220 -12.52 8.20 1.85
CA ILE A 220 -12.61 6.73 1.82
C ILE A 220 -13.48 6.23 2.98
N ALA A 221 -13.23 6.71 4.21
CA ALA A 221 -13.97 6.29 5.40
C ALA A 221 -15.45 6.65 5.31
N ASP A 222 -15.77 7.84 4.79
CA ASP A 222 -17.15 8.29 4.60
C ASP A 222 -17.91 7.45 3.57
N ARG A 223 -17.19 6.85 2.61
CA ARG A 223 -17.78 6.08 1.52
C ARG A 223 -18.00 4.61 1.86
N ILE A 224 -17.17 4.04 2.74
CA ILE A 224 -17.25 2.62 3.12
C ILE A 224 -18.18 2.48 4.35
N PRO A 225 -19.30 1.74 4.26
CA PRO A 225 -20.22 1.60 5.38
C PRO A 225 -19.55 1.02 6.63
N GLY A 226 -19.65 1.73 7.75
CA GLY A 226 -19.11 1.30 9.03
C GLY A 226 -17.57 1.36 9.14
N ALA A 227 -16.88 1.99 8.21
CA ALA A 227 -15.44 2.17 8.31
C ALA A 227 -15.05 3.04 9.51
N ARG A 228 -13.94 2.66 10.16
CA ARG A 228 -13.32 3.44 11.24
C ARG A 228 -12.15 4.22 10.67
N LEU A 229 -11.95 5.46 11.12
CA LEU A 229 -10.80 6.29 10.75
C LEU A 229 -9.87 6.44 11.96
N ALA A 230 -8.57 6.23 11.74
CA ALA A 230 -7.51 6.49 12.68
C ALA A 230 -6.42 7.35 12.05
N SER A 231 -5.57 7.97 12.85
CA SER A 231 -4.47 8.81 12.38
C SER A 231 -3.17 8.47 13.11
N LEU A 232 -2.05 8.60 12.38
CA LEU A 232 -0.69 8.55 12.91
C LEU A 232 0.01 9.88 12.62
N ASP A 233 0.85 10.35 13.54
CA ASP A 233 1.71 11.52 13.30
C ASP A 233 2.90 11.11 12.42
N ALA A 234 2.63 10.98 11.12
CA ALA A 234 3.56 10.50 10.11
C ALA A 234 3.21 11.10 8.74
N ALA A 235 4.16 11.03 7.81
CA ALA A 235 3.91 11.32 6.40
C ALA A 235 3.29 10.11 5.67
N HIS A 236 3.56 9.97 4.36
CA HIS A 236 2.90 8.99 3.50
C HIS A 236 3.22 7.53 3.85
N LEU A 237 4.47 7.21 4.17
CA LEU A 237 4.83 5.84 4.54
C LEU A 237 4.75 5.65 6.06
N SER A 238 3.56 5.88 6.63
CA SER A 238 3.31 5.84 8.07
C SER A 238 3.70 4.51 8.73
N ALA A 239 3.55 3.39 8.03
CA ALA A 239 3.97 2.06 8.48
C ALA A 239 5.50 1.91 8.59
N VAL A 240 6.28 2.73 7.87
CA VAL A 240 7.75 2.75 7.95
C VAL A 240 8.21 3.71 9.04
N GLU A 241 7.56 4.87 9.17
CA GLU A 241 7.90 5.86 10.19
C GLU A 241 7.54 5.40 11.61
N GLN A 242 6.36 4.79 11.76
CA GLN A 242 5.82 4.38 13.06
C GLN A 242 5.32 2.92 13.05
N PRO A 243 6.21 1.93 12.83
CA PRO A 243 5.79 0.54 12.65
C PRO A 243 5.07 -0.04 13.86
N GLU A 244 5.51 0.28 15.08
CA GLU A 244 4.87 -0.18 16.33
C GLU A 244 3.50 0.50 16.53
N GLY A 245 3.40 1.80 16.25
CA GLY A 245 2.13 2.54 16.29
C GLY A 245 1.13 2.02 15.26
N PHE A 246 1.62 1.72 14.07
CA PHE A 246 0.81 1.12 13.00
C PHE A 246 0.32 -0.27 13.40
N ALA A 247 1.21 -1.15 13.86
CA ALA A 247 0.86 -2.51 14.28
C ALA A 247 -0.13 -2.50 15.45
N ARG A 248 -0.02 -1.56 16.40
CA ARG A 248 -0.98 -1.37 17.49
C ARG A 248 -2.37 -1.05 16.96
N LEU A 249 -2.52 -0.12 16.02
CA LEU A 249 -3.82 0.19 15.40
C LEU A 249 -4.44 -1.04 14.72
N LEU A 250 -3.63 -1.87 14.06
CA LEU A 250 -4.09 -3.12 13.46
C LEU A 250 -4.62 -4.08 14.52
N THR A 251 -3.85 -4.33 15.57
CA THR A 251 -4.23 -5.29 16.63
C THR A 251 -5.46 -4.84 17.39
N GLU A 252 -5.55 -3.55 17.78
CA GLU A 252 -6.73 -2.98 18.43
C GLU A 252 -7.99 -3.06 17.54
N PHE A 253 -7.81 -2.88 16.23
CA PHE A 253 -8.91 -3.04 15.28
C PHE A 253 -9.40 -4.48 15.21
N TRP A 254 -8.50 -5.45 15.10
CA TRP A 254 -8.86 -6.86 14.97
C TRP A 254 -9.39 -7.49 16.27
N GLU A 255 -8.92 -7.03 17.43
CA GLU A 255 -9.46 -7.43 18.74
C GLU A 255 -10.91 -6.96 18.95
N GLY A 256 -11.33 -5.93 18.25
CA GLY A 256 -12.70 -5.41 18.28
C GLY A 256 -13.66 -6.02 17.25
N LEU A 257 -13.24 -7.07 16.51
CA LEU A 257 -14.06 -7.80 15.53
C LEU A 257 -14.57 -9.11 16.10
#